data_ef16747ab4ed1f879575c5641f87b73c
#
_entry.id   ef16747ab4ed1f879575c5641f87b73c
#
_cell.length_a   1.000
_cell.length_b   1.000
_cell.length_c   1.000
_cell.angle_alpha   90.00
_cell.angle_beta   90.00
_cell.angle_gamma   90.00
#
_symmetry.space_group_name_H-M   'P 1'
#
loop_
_entity.id
_entity.type
_entity.pdbx_description
1 polymer ?
#
loop_
_entity_poly.entity_id
_entity_poly.type
_entity_poly.pdbx_seq_one_letter_code
_entity_poly.pdbx_strand_id
1 'polypeptide(L)'
;MPSSPSTQVVGQQSHPSTVVPVGAGQGPGSTMVAGRRINTLAVVCLVTALVAPFGHLTGLGGLALILTSIVTGHMARAEIRRTGEQGATLALIGLIISYVHIAVSALIVIFFFGVVMAILAAILHGVVTSGG
;
A
#
# COMPACT_ATOMS: atom_id res chain seq x y z
N MET A 1 -70.45 32.45 -25.69
CA MET A 1 -69.98 31.87 -24.38
C MET A 1 -68.53 31.58 -24.49
N PRO A 2 -67.65 32.32 -23.82
CA PRO A 2 -66.22 32.08 -23.89
C PRO A 2 -65.79 31.10 -22.78
N SER A 3 -65.10 30.08 -23.20
CA SER A 3 -64.49 29.04 -22.37
C SER A 3 -63.24 29.56 -21.67
N SER A 4 -63.21 29.42 -20.35
CA SER A 4 -62.09 29.80 -19.44
C SER A 4 -60.87 28.97 -19.69
N PRO A 5 -59.67 29.53 -19.68
CA PRO A 5 -58.44 28.74 -19.66
C PRO A 5 -58.15 28.19 -18.27
N SER A 6 -57.97 26.88 -18.19
CA SER A 6 -57.51 26.20 -17.00
C SER A 6 -56.03 26.51 -16.72
N THR A 7 -55.81 27.16 -15.62
CA THR A 7 -54.46 27.39 -15.05
C THR A 7 -53.85 26.05 -14.61
N GLN A 8 -52.87 25.56 -15.36
CA GLN A 8 -52.05 24.47 -14.92
C GLN A 8 -51.14 24.95 -13.78
N VAL A 9 -51.44 24.47 -12.59
CA VAL A 9 -50.55 24.57 -11.46
C VAL A 9 -49.38 23.63 -11.74
N VAL A 10 -48.23 24.20 -12.10
CA VAL A 10 -46.97 23.49 -12.19
C VAL A 10 -46.64 22.98 -10.77
N GLY A 11 -46.85 21.70 -10.56
CA GLY A 11 -46.46 21.03 -9.34
C GLY A 11 -44.95 21.15 -9.13
N GLN A 12 -44.59 21.92 -8.15
CA GLN A 12 -43.26 21.97 -7.59
C GLN A 12 -42.90 20.56 -7.11
N GLN A 13 -42.17 19.82 -7.92
CA GLN A 13 -41.53 18.60 -7.46
C GLN A 13 -40.52 18.97 -6.40
N SER A 14 -40.92 18.85 -5.15
CA SER A 14 -40.04 18.76 -4.01
C SER A 14 -39.12 17.56 -4.22
N HIS A 15 -37.90 17.81 -4.65
CA HIS A 15 -36.87 16.79 -4.55
C HIS A 15 -36.80 16.31 -3.09
N PRO A 16 -36.98 15.03 -2.84
CA PRO A 16 -36.63 14.50 -1.53
C PRO A 16 -35.13 14.76 -1.34
N SER A 17 -34.81 15.63 -0.39
CA SER A 17 -33.44 15.74 0.14
C SER A 17 -33.07 14.37 0.64
N THR A 18 -32.35 13.62 -0.17
CA THR A 18 -31.72 12.38 0.26
C THR A 18 -30.72 12.79 1.31
N VAL A 19 -31.12 12.76 2.57
CA VAL A 19 -30.24 12.84 3.71
C VAL A 19 -29.34 11.61 3.58
N VAL A 20 -28.17 11.78 2.98
CA VAL A 20 -27.13 10.78 3.00
C VAL A 20 -26.76 10.59 4.47
N PRO A 21 -26.95 9.41 5.06
CA PRO A 21 -26.55 9.18 6.43
C PRO A 21 -25.04 9.36 6.53
N VAL A 22 -24.62 10.46 7.15
CA VAL A 22 -23.24 10.69 7.59
C VAL A 22 -23.00 9.70 8.72
N GLY A 23 -22.41 8.56 8.42
CA GLY A 23 -22.00 7.67 9.48
C GLY A 23 -22.06 6.18 9.22
N ALA A 24 -21.32 5.69 8.24
CA ALA A 24 -20.91 4.29 8.30
C ALA A 24 -19.61 4.15 7.50
N GLY A 25 -18.49 4.01 8.20
CA GLY A 25 -17.21 3.59 7.59
C GLY A 25 -16.08 4.60 7.61
N GLN A 26 -16.06 5.55 8.55
CA GLN A 26 -14.84 6.29 8.83
C GLN A 26 -13.93 5.43 9.72
N GLY A 27 -13.09 4.60 9.10
CA GLY A 27 -11.96 4.03 9.80
C GLY A 27 -11.04 5.15 10.31
N PRO A 28 -10.37 4.97 11.48
CA PRO A 28 -9.48 5.99 12.02
C PRO A 28 -8.32 6.19 11.04
N GLY A 29 -8.24 7.37 10.42
CA GLY A 29 -7.09 7.76 9.63
C GLY A 29 -7.30 8.32 8.22
N SER A 30 -8.54 8.72 7.83
CA SER A 30 -8.74 9.40 6.54
C SER A 30 -8.28 10.86 6.61
N THR A 31 -7.18 11.20 5.98
CA THR A 31 -6.76 12.59 5.79
C THR A 31 -7.46 13.18 4.57
N MET A 32 -8.11 14.33 4.74
CA MET A 32 -8.77 15.06 3.67
C MET A 32 -7.77 15.96 2.94
N VAL A 33 -7.59 15.77 1.64
CA VAL A 33 -6.87 16.71 0.77
C VAL A 33 -7.80 17.10 -0.37
N ALA A 34 -8.10 18.40 -0.49
CA ALA A 34 -8.87 18.99 -1.59
C ALA A 34 -10.21 18.29 -1.90
N GLY A 35 -11.01 17.99 -0.87
CA GLY A 35 -12.36 17.45 -1.02
C GLY A 35 -12.45 15.97 -1.40
N ARG A 36 -11.34 15.28 -1.59
CA ARG A 36 -11.29 13.86 -1.91
C ARG A 36 -10.48 13.10 -0.86
N ARG A 37 -11.03 12.01 -0.33
CA ARG A 37 -10.36 11.21 0.72
C ARG A 37 -9.17 10.46 0.14
N ILE A 38 -8.04 10.49 0.86
CA ILE A 38 -6.88 9.65 0.57
C ILE A 38 -7.10 8.29 1.25
N ASN A 39 -6.87 7.23 0.49
CA ASN A 39 -6.97 5.87 1.02
C ASN A 39 -5.88 5.62 2.07
N THR A 40 -6.29 5.24 3.26
CA THR A 40 -5.38 5.01 4.41
C THR A 40 -4.39 3.88 4.13
N LEU A 41 -4.80 2.82 3.43
CA LEU A 41 -3.91 1.71 3.08
C LEU A 41 -2.78 2.16 2.15
N ALA A 42 -3.04 3.14 1.26
CA ALA A 42 -2.01 3.71 0.40
C ALA A 42 -0.93 4.45 1.21
N VAL A 43 -1.34 5.17 2.26
CA VAL A 43 -0.42 5.86 3.17
C VAL A 43 0.38 4.84 3.99
N VAL A 44 -0.28 3.82 4.55
CA VAL A 44 0.38 2.74 5.30
C VAL A 44 1.40 2.01 4.42
N CYS A 45 1.04 1.68 3.17
CA CYS A 45 1.95 1.07 2.22
C CYS A 45 3.23 1.91 2.03
N LEU A 46 3.09 3.21 1.79
CA LEU A 46 4.23 4.09 1.58
C LEU A 46 5.10 4.22 2.84
N VAL A 47 4.47 4.45 4.00
CA VAL A 47 5.20 4.60 5.27
C VAL A 47 5.97 3.33 5.63
N THR A 48 5.34 2.17 5.53
CA THR A 48 6.00 0.89 5.82
C THR A 48 7.12 0.59 4.84
N ALA A 49 6.97 0.94 3.56
CA ALA A 49 8.04 0.82 2.57
C ALA A 49 9.26 1.68 2.91
N LEU A 50 9.04 2.92 3.36
CA LEU A 50 10.12 3.84 3.73
C LEU A 50 10.82 3.46 5.05
N VAL A 51 10.08 2.89 6.00
CA VAL A 51 10.63 2.47 7.31
C VAL A 51 11.31 1.09 7.22
N ALA A 52 10.97 0.26 6.24
CA ALA A 52 11.50 -1.10 6.10
C ALA A 52 13.04 -1.20 6.16
N PRO A 53 13.84 -0.29 5.54
CA PRO A 53 15.30 -0.35 5.64
C PRO A 53 15.82 -0.28 7.08
N PHE A 54 15.17 0.51 7.92
CA PHE A 54 15.55 0.63 9.34
C PHE A 54 15.16 -0.61 10.15
N GLY A 55 14.14 -1.33 9.72
CA GLY A 55 13.72 -2.59 10.33
C GLY A 55 14.74 -3.71 10.21
N HIS A 56 15.70 -3.62 9.27
CA HIS A 56 16.78 -4.59 9.16
C HIS A 56 17.78 -4.53 10.35
N LEU A 57 17.85 -3.41 11.05
CA LEU A 57 18.64 -3.29 12.28
C LEU A 57 18.15 -4.24 13.39
N THR A 58 16.89 -4.64 13.33
CA THR A 58 16.27 -5.62 14.26
C THR A 58 16.21 -7.04 13.69
N GLY A 59 16.92 -7.31 12.58
CA GLY A 59 16.92 -8.60 11.89
C GLY A 59 15.66 -8.82 11.02
N LEU A 60 14.69 -9.58 11.51
CA LEU A 60 13.48 -9.94 10.73
C LEU A 60 12.47 -8.78 10.56
N GLY A 61 12.61 -7.69 11.31
CA GLY A 61 11.68 -6.56 11.29
C GLY A 61 11.55 -5.92 9.92
N GLY A 62 12.65 -5.77 9.17
CA GLY A 62 12.64 -5.22 7.82
C GLY A 62 11.82 -6.06 6.86
N LEU A 63 11.96 -7.38 6.91
CA LEU A 63 11.19 -8.29 6.06
C LEU A 63 9.69 -8.23 6.36
N ALA A 64 9.31 -8.18 7.63
CA ALA A 64 7.91 -8.03 8.02
C ALA A 64 7.30 -6.72 7.50
N LEU A 65 8.03 -5.60 7.58
CA LEU A 65 7.58 -4.32 7.05
C LEU A 65 7.45 -4.32 5.53
N ILE A 66 8.37 -4.96 4.81
CA ILE A 66 8.27 -5.10 3.34
C ILE A 66 7.03 -5.90 2.96
N LEU A 67 6.80 -7.05 3.60
CA LEU A 67 5.62 -7.88 3.33
C LEU A 67 4.32 -7.12 3.64
N THR A 68 4.27 -6.40 4.75
CA THR A 68 3.14 -5.55 5.11
C THR A 68 2.90 -4.48 4.04
N SER A 69 3.95 -3.81 3.56
CA SER A 69 3.85 -2.81 2.51
C SER A 69 3.33 -3.40 1.19
N ILE A 70 3.78 -4.57 0.79
CA ILE A 70 3.31 -5.23 -0.44
C ILE A 70 1.82 -5.59 -0.32
N VAL A 71 1.41 -6.20 0.78
CA VAL A 71 0.01 -6.59 1.01
C VAL A 71 -0.89 -5.36 1.05
N THR A 72 -0.56 -4.36 1.86
CA THR A 72 -1.35 -3.13 1.97
C THR A 72 -1.38 -2.34 0.67
N GLY A 73 -0.31 -2.33 -0.10
CA GLY A 73 -0.25 -1.67 -1.39
C GLY A 73 -1.16 -2.31 -2.45
N HIS A 74 -1.21 -3.63 -2.51
CA HIS A 74 -2.14 -4.33 -3.40
C HIS A 74 -3.59 -4.14 -2.96
N MET A 75 -3.87 -4.20 -1.66
CA MET A 75 -5.21 -3.94 -1.11
C MET A 75 -5.66 -2.50 -1.38
N ALA A 76 -4.79 -1.52 -1.15
CA ALA A 76 -5.06 -0.11 -1.42
C ALA A 76 -5.44 0.11 -2.89
N ARG A 77 -4.69 -0.47 -3.82
CA ARG A 77 -5.00 -0.34 -5.25
C ARG A 77 -6.34 -0.97 -5.63
N ALA A 78 -6.66 -2.12 -5.06
CA ALA A 78 -7.94 -2.78 -5.29
C ALA A 78 -9.11 -1.93 -4.75
N GLU A 79 -8.97 -1.37 -3.55
CA GLU A 79 -9.97 -0.53 -2.91
C GLU A 79 -10.15 0.80 -3.65
N ILE A 80 -9.06 1.50 -3.99
CA ILE A 80 -9.08 2.75 -4.75
C ILE A 80 -9.80 2.58 -6.09
N ARG A 81 -9.57 1.46 -6.77
CA ARG A 81 -10.28 1.17 -8.05
C ARG A 81 -11.77 1.00 -7.86
N ARG A 82 -12.22 0.55 -6.69
CA ARG A 82 -13.62 0.28 -6.36
C ARG A 82 -14.33 1.51 -5.81
N THR A 83 -13.64 2.30 -4.97
CA THR A 83 -14.22 3.47 -4.28
C THR A 83 -13.99 4.79 -5.00
N GLY A 84 -13.02 4.86 -5.91
CA GLY A 84 -12.61 6.11 -6.56
C GLY A 84 -11.85 7.07 -5.64
N GLU A 85 -11.36 6.60 -4.49
CA GLU A 85 -10.51 7.38 -3.58
C GLU A 85 -9.19 7.80 -4.22
N GLN A 86 -8.52 8.78 -3.64
CA GLN A 86 -7.19 9.17 -4.07
C GLN A 86 -6.12 8.32 -3.37
N GLY A 87 -4.92 8.27 -3.98
CA GLY A 87 -3.77 7.60 -3.39
C GLY A 87 -3.20 6.44 -4.21
N ALA A 88 -3.74 6.20 -5.42
CA ALA A 88 -3.23 5.15 -6.30
C ALA A 88 -1.73 5.29 -6.59
N THR A 89 -1.26 6.53 -6.76
CA THR A 89 0.15 6.85 -6.97
C THR A 89 0.99 6.55 -5.72
N LEU A 90 0.47 6.87 -4.52
CA LEU A 90 1.16 6.57 -3.25
C LEU A 90 1.32 5.06 -3.05
N ALA A 91 0.24 4.29 -3.29
CA ALA A 91 0.28 2.83 -3.23
C ALA A 91 1.25 2.24 -4.27
N LEU A 92 1.31 2.82 -5.48
CA LEU A 92 2.23 2.37 -6.52
C LEU A 92 3.69 2.64 -6.13
N ILE A 93 3.98 3.84 -5.64
CA ILE A 93 5.34 4.22 -5.19
C ILE A 93 5.77 3.30 -4.04
N GLY A 94 4.92 3.08 -3.04
CA GLY A 94 5.20 2.15 -1.94
C GLY A 94 5.50 0.73 -2.41
N LEU A 95 4.73 0.21 -3.36
CA LEU A 95 4.97 -1.10 -3.98
C LEU A 95 6.32 -1.15 -4.71
N ILE A 96 6.63 -0.14 -5.53
CA ILE A 96 7.92 -0.08 -6.26
C ILE A 96 9.09 -0.09 -5.28
N ILE A 97 9.04 0.75 -4.25
CA ILE A 97 10.07 0.81 -3.20
C ILE A 97 10.23 -0.56 -2.54
N SER A 98 9.12 -1.23 -2.18
CA SER A 98 9.14 -2.54 -1.53
C SER A 98 9.73 -3.63 -2.44
N TYR A 99 9.39 -3.64 -3.73
CA TYR A 99 9.96 -4.61 -4.67
C TYR A 99 11.44 -4.38 -4.94
N VAL A 100 11.86 -3.12 -5.09
CA VAL A 100 13.29 -2.77 -5.22
C VAL A 100 14.05 -3.19 -3.97
N HIS A 101 13.49 -2.91 -2.80
CA HIS A 101 14.11 -3.26 -1.52
C HIS A 101 14.26 -4.79 -1.36
N ILE A 102 13.22 -5.57 -1.70
CA ILE A 102 13.30 -7.04 -1.61
C ILE A 102 14.34 -7.61 -2.59
N ALA A 103 14.42 -7.05 -3.79
CA ALA A 103 15.41 -7.46 -4.80
C ALA A 103 16.84 -7.18 -4.32
N VAL A 104 17.10 -5.98 -3.80
CA VAL A 104 18.42 -5.61 -3.25
C VAL A 104 18.76 -6.49 -2.05
N SER A 105 17.81 -6.70 -1.13
CA SER A 105 18.02 -7.57 0.04
C SER A 105 18.34 -9.01 -0.37
N ALA A 106 17.65 -9.54 -1.38
CA ALA A 106 17.91 -10.88 -1.90
C ALA A 106 19.32 -10.99 -2.51
N LEU A 107 19.75 -9.98 -3.28
CA LEU A 107 21.10 -9.94 -3.84
C LEU A 107 22.17 -9.92 -2.74
N ILE A 108 21.97 -9.13 -1.68
CA ILE A 108 22.88 -9.06 -0.54
C ILE A 108 22.97 -10.43 0.15
N VAL A 109 21.83 -11.09 0.39
CA VAL A 109 21.79 -12.42 1.04
C VAL A 109 22.51 -13.46 0.17
N ILE A 110 22.26 -13.50 -1.14
CA ILE A 110 22.91 -14.44 -2.06
C ILE A 110 24.41 -14.20 -2.09
N PHE A 111 24.86 -12.95 -2.18
CA PHE A 111 26.27 -12.60 -2.17
C PHE A 111 26.95 -13.01 -0.86
N PHE A 112 26.35 -12.69 0.27
CA PHE A 112 26.90 -13.03 1.59
C PHE A 112 26.96 -14.55 1.80
N PHE A 113 25.91 -15.27 1.40
CA PHE A 113 25.88 -16.72 1.45
C PHE A 113 26.98 -17.33 0.57
N GLY A 114 27.17 -16.80 -0.64
CA GLY A 114 28.25 -17.23 -1.53
C GLY A 114 29.64 -17.05 -0.92
N VAL A 115 29.89 -15.90 -0.30
CA VAL A 115 31.16 -15.60 0.39
C VAL A 115 31.37 -16.57 1.57
N VAL A 116 30.37 -16.80 2.40
CA VAL A 116 30.45 -17.74 3.53
C VAL A 116 30.76 -19.15 3.06
N MET A 117 30.09 -19.62 2.01
CA MET A 117 30.33 -20.95 1.44
C MET A 117 31.74 -21.06 0.82
N ALA A 118 32.24 -20.02 0.18
CA ALA A 118 33.59 -20.01 -0.38
C ALA A 118 34.67 -20.09 0.73
N ILE A 119 34.48 -19.32 1.83
CA ILE A 119 35.39 -19.37 2.99
C ILE A 119 35.36 -20.76 3.63
N LEU A 120 34.18 -21.34 3.84
CA LEU A 120 34.04 -22.68 4.42
C LEU A 120 34.72 -23.75 3.53
N ALA A 121 34.51 -23.67 2.22
CA ALA A 121 35.17 -24.56 1.29
C ALA A 121 36.71 -24.44 1.32
N ALA A 122 37.23 -23.22 1.39
CA ALA A 122 38.67 -22.96 1.51
C ALA A 122 39.27 -23.51 2.80
N ILE A 123 38.57 -23.36 3.94
CA ILE A 123 39.00 -23.92 5.23
C ILE A 123 39.02 -25.46 5.17
N LEU A 124 37.96 -26.09 4.66
CA LEU A 124 37.88 -27.52 4.54
C LEU A 124 38.98 -28.08 3.60
N HIS A 125 39.21 -27.43 2.50
CA HIS A 125 40.28 -27.78 1.58
C HIS A 125 41.67 -27.69 2.23
N GLY A 126 41.94 -26.61 2.98
CA GLY A 126 43.18 -26.41 3.70
C GLY A 126 43.41 -27.48 4.78
N VAL A 127 42.37 -27.87 5.53
CA VAL A 127 42.46 -28.96 6.53
C VAL A 127 42.76 -30.31 5.89
N VAL A 128 42.10 -30.62 4.77
CA VAL A 128 42.34 -31.90 4.06
C VAL A 128 43.77 -31.96 3.50
N THR A 129 44.30 -30.87 2.95
CA THR A 129 45.64 -30.86 2.36
C THR A 129 46.76 -30.77 3.39
N SER A 130 46.54 -30.30 4.61
CA SER A 130 47.53 -30.21 5.67
C SER A 130 47.56 -31.44 6.60
N GLY A 131 46.56 -32.32 6.55
CA GLY A 131 46.45 -33.50 7.39
C GLY A 131 46.91 -34.82 6.71
N GLY A 132 47.41 -34.75 5.46
CA GLY A 132 48.04 -35.88 4.73
C GLY A 132 49.51 -35.66 4.56
#